data_9de785d3e4dd94a22c4c76316dcc9780
#
_entry.id   9de785d3e4dd94a22c4c76316dcc9780
#
_cell.length_a   1.000
_cell.length_b   1.000
_cell.length_c   1.000
_cell.angle_alpha   90.00
_cell.angle_beta   90.00
_cell.angle_gamma   90.00
#
_symmetry.space_group_name_H-M   'P 1'
#
loop_
_entity.id
_entity.type
_entity.pdbx_description
1 polymer ?
#
loop_
_entity_poly.entity_id
_entity_poly.type
_entity_poly.pdbx_seq_one_letter_code
_entity_poly.pdbx_strand_id
1 'polypeptide(L)'
;MKLKTLSCILFSALTFFSLSAEKISLIADIHIVPGNNKEMMIKQVIEDINNNDTELVILAGDLTDEGSDEQLKKVKSILDEIKKPLFVIPGNHENNWSQSACKTFFDIWGNDRFVTETENLVIVGINCGPYMKMGDGHVKHEDLLWLDKTLSERVKDGKKVLSICHYALNADLDSYKEYVSILSKYPVVAHLNGHYHQYKNYRVENIEVVHCRSLEMGKKEQMTFGYSIVDITADSVKISNKVLNKEPELKISFPIDYVTTNPIKEQENFNTEIPSNFKLDLAYRDDASVFTRIGVDKNNIYFGNSLGYVKCVNKKTGKLVWSYKTEAGLFSRPAAHKNYIIIPTADKRLLWLNKKNGKLICAKEAKGPYVADGIIENGVLYQGGYKVFQAWNVKTNNLLWEYDDMTNYCQASPATFNNEIAFGAWDTYLRKFNMSSGDLIWKWYNGKDRNMLSPGNCVPVIANNKVIVVAPDRYMTAIDWNTGKQIWRDNSHKYRESMGRSEDGNRVYAKTMDGEIVCISTEGNEFKELWITDAGIGYEHAPCIVIEKDGVVYAGSRRGIITAIDAKTSKLLWRQQVGASEINGFDIDEKGNIYVSLIEGSIWRISKK
;
A
#
# COMPACT_ATOMS: atom_id res chain seq x y z
N MET A 1 -28.02 -79.09 35.81
CA MET A 1 -27.87 -77.64 35.91
C MET A 1 -26.91 -77.21 34.78
N LYS A 2 -27.41 -76.67 33.69
CA LYS A 2 -26.59 -76.24 32.54
C LYS A 2 -26.54 -74.72 32.53
N LEU A 3 -25.36 -74.15 32.73
CA LEU A 3 -25.10 -72.76 32.52
C LEU A 3 -25.10 -72.40 31.06
N LYS A 4 -25.95 -71.46 30.63
CA LYS A 4 -25.92 -70.86 29.30
C LYS A 4 -25.05 -69.57 29.38
N THR A 5 -23.96 -69.61 28.64
CA THR A 5 -23.09 -68.46 28.41
C THR A 5 -23.74 -67.58 27.35
N LEU A 6 -24.05 -66.32 27.68
CA LEU A 6 -24.56 -65.32 26.76
C LEU A 6 -23.37 -64.50 26.23
N SER A 7 -23.03 -64.69 24.96
CA SER A 7 -22.02 -63.82 24.26
C SER A 7 -22.70 -62.53 23.83
N CYS A 8 -22.33 -61.41 24.44
CA CYS A 8 -22.63 -60.08 23.89
C CYS A 8 -21.62 -59.72 22.82
N ILE A 9 -22.07 -59.67 21.58
CA ILE A 9 -21.32 -59.09 20.46
C ILE A 9 -21.58 -57.57 20.52
N LEU A 10 -20.57 -56.81 20.94
CA LEU A 10 -20.56 -55.35 20.78
C LEU A 10 -20.29 -55.03 19.31
N PHE A 11 -21.30 -54.57 18.58
CA PHE A 11 -21.15 -53.91 17.30
C PHE A 11 -20.72 -52.46 17.62
N SER A 12 -19.42 -52.16 17.45
CA SER A 12 -18.96 -50.77 17.36
C SER A 12 -19.36 -50.23 15.99
N ALA A 13 -20.42 -49.43 15.95
CA ALA A 13 -20.73 -48.63 14.77
C ALA A 13 -19.64 -47.56 14.64
N LEU A 14 -18.68 -47.77 13.74
CA LEU A 14 -17.84 -46.71 13.20
C LEU A 14 -18.77 -45.80 12.38
N THR A 15 -19.23 -44.73 12.99
CA THR A 15 -19.80 -43.60 12.24
C THR A 15 -18.66 -42.99 11.45
N PHE A 16 -18.54 -43.32 10.19
CA PHE A 16 -17.82 -42.51 9.22
C PHE A 16 -18.58 -41.19 9.11
N PHE A 17 -18.11 -40.16 9.74
CA PHE A 17 -18.47 -38.81 9.38
C PHE A 17 -17.88 -38.57 7.99
N SER A 18 -18.69 -38.71 6.94
CA SER A 18 -18.31 -38.16 5.65
C SER A 18 -18.30 -36.65 5.82
N LEU A 19 -17.13 -36.02 5.75
CA LEU A 19 -17.08 -34.60 5.55
C LEU A 19 -17.89 -34.26 4.30
N SER A 20 -18.97 -33.51 4.45
CA SER A 20 -19.70 -32.99 3.30
C SER A 20 -18.73 -32.11 2.49
N ALA A 21 -18.79 -32.18 1.19
CA ALA A 21 -18.00 -31.33 0.31
C ALA A 21 -18.48 -29.88 0.49
N GLU A 22 -17.55 -28.95 0.67
CA GLU A 22 -17.86 -27.52 0.79
C GLU A 22 -17.54 -26.83 -0.54
N LYS A 23 -18.55 -26.25 -1.18
CA LYS A 23 -18.43 -25.62 -2.49
C LYS A 23 -18.58 -24.10 -2.39
N ILE A 24 -17.61 -23.38 -2.93
CA ILE A 24 -17.50 -21.93 -2.88
C ILE A 24 -17.42 -21.37 -4.30
N SER A 25 -18.21 -20.34 -4.61
CA SER A 25 -18.00 -19.53 -5.80
C SER A 25 -17.01 -18.41 -5.48
N LEU A 26 -15.86 -18.37 -6.17
CA LEU A 26 -14.86 -17.33 -6.00
C LEU A 26 -14.78 -16.47 -7.26
N ILE A 27 -15.02 -15.18 -7.09
CA ILE A 27 -14.91 -14.14 -8.12
C ILE A 27 -13.73 -13.25 -7.76
N ALA A 28 -12.91 -12.87 -8.73
CA ALA A 28 -11.84 -11.89 -8.56
C ALA A 28 -11.73 -11.00 -9.81
N ASP A 29 -11.11 -9.85 -9.66
CA ASP A 29 -10.70 -9.00 -10.78
C ASP A 29 -11.87 -8.68 -11.74
N ILE A 30 -12.94 -8.09 -11.20
CA ILE A 30 -14.13 -7.70 -11.95
C ILE A 30 -13.84 -6.47 -12.81
N HIS A 31 -13.14 -5.46 -12.25
CA HIS A 31 -12.78 -4.21 -12.90
C HIS A 31 -13.98 -3.49 -13.57
N ILE A 32 -15.05 -3.29 -12.81
CA ILE A 32 -16.23 -2.57 -13.30
C ILE A 32 -15.91 -1.09 -13.54
N VAL A 33 -16.34 -0.62 -14.72
CA VAL A 33 -16.54 0.80 -15.04
C VAL A 33 -17.99 0.96 -15.44
N PRO A 34 -18.76 1.93 -14.91
CA PRO A 34 -20.16 2.12 -15.28
C PRO A 34 -20.34 2.20 -16.80
N GLY A 35 -21.29 1.41 -17.33
CA GLY A 35 -21.60 1.35 -18.75
C GLY A 35 -20.67 0.47 -19.61
N ASN A 36 -19.68 -0.20 -19.04
CA ASN A 36 -18.89 -1.19 -19.79
C ASN A 36 -19.60 -2.55 -19.86
N ASN A 37 -19.13 -3.44 -20.76
CA ASN A 37 -19.71 -4.77 -20.95
C ASN A 37 -19.56 -5.69 -19.71
N LYS A 38 -18.61 -5.41 -18.82
CA LYS A 38 -18.38 -6.19 -17.60
C LYS A 38 -19.56 -6.08 -16.63
N GLU A 39 -20.28 -4.94 -16.64
CA GLU A 39 -21.51 -4.77 -15.87
C GLU A 39 -22.58 -5.80 -16.27
N MET A 40 -22.76 -6.03 -17.56
CA MET A 40 -23.69 -7.05 -18.06
C MET A 40 -23.18 -8.46 -17.76
N MET A 41 -21.90 -8.71 -17.92
CA MET A 41 -21.29 -10.04 -17.73
C MET A 41 -21.35 -10.47 -16.26
N ILE A 42 -21.04 -9.57 -15.31
CA ILE A 42 -21.12 -9.93 -13.89
C ILE A 42 -22.55 -10.27 -13.46
N LYS A 43 -23.58 -9.62 -14.01
CA LYS A 43 -24.98 -9.96 -13.74
C LYS A 43 -25.31 -11.38 -14.22
N GLN A 44 -24.83 -11.79 -15.39
CA GLN A 44 -24.99 -13.17 -15.87
C GLN A 44 -24.24 -14.19 -14.99
N VAL A 45 -23.04 -13.82 -14.50
CA VAL A 45 -22.29 -14.64 -13.54
C VAL A 45 -23.06 -14.78 -12.22
N ILE A 46 -23.68 -13.71 -11.73
CA ILE A 46 -24.50 -13.73 -10.51
C ILE A 46 -25.73 -14.63 -10.70
N GLU A 47 -26.38 -14.56 -11.85
CA GLU A 47 -27.50 -15.44 -12.17
C GLU A 47 -27.08 -16.92 -12.16
N ASP A 48 -25.95 -17.26 -12.80
CA ASP A 48 -25.39 -18.62 -12.79
C ASP A 48 -25.03 -19.07 -11.37
N ILE A 49 -24.40 -18.21 -10.56
CA ILE A 49 -24.07 -18.48 -9.15
C ILE A 49 -25.33 -18.69 -8.30
N ASN A 50 -26.36 -17.88 -8.48
CA ASN A 50 -27.60 -18.04 -7.72
C ASN A 50 -28.31 -19.37 -8.00
N ASN A 51 -28.05 -20.00 -9.14
CA ASN A 51 -28.66 -21.25 -9.58
C ASN A 51 -27.73 -22.47 -9.43
N ASN A 52 -26.44 -22.30 -9.07
CA ASN A 52 -25.52 -23.42 -8.86
C ASN A 52 -25.62 -24.02 -7.44
N ASP A 53 -24.84 -25.07 -7.15
CA ASP A 53 -24.83 -25.81 -5.89
C ASP A 53 -23.77 -25.28 -4.86
N THR A 54 -23.13 -24.12 -5.10
CA THR A 54 -22.19 -23.54 -4.13
C THR A 54 -22.92 -22.93 -2.94
N GLU A 55 -22.31 -22.97 -1.76
CA GLU A 55 -22.93 -22.56 -0.49
C GLU A 55 -22.73 -21.06 -0.18
N LEU A 56 -21.61 -20.50 -0.60
CA LEU A 56 -21.27 -19.09 -0.37
C LEU A 56 -20.46 -18.51 -1.53
N VAL A 57 -20.34 -17.21 -1.54
CA VAL A 57 -19.60 -16.44 -2.56
C VAL A 57 -18.50 -15.63 -1.90
N ILE A 58 -17.30 -15.66 -2.47
CA ILE A 58 -16.16 -14.82 -2.06
C ILE A 58 -15.74 -13.96 -3.23
N LEU A 59 -15.57 -12.66 -2.97
CA LEU A 59 -14.93 -11.72 -3.89
C LEU A 59 -13.53 -11.40 -3.39
N ALA A 60 -12.54 -11.80 -4.17
CA ALA A 60 -11.12 -11.69 -3.83
C ALA A 60 -10.44 -10.46 -4.46
N GLY A 61 -11.10 -9.30 -4.40
CA GLY A 61 -10.53 -7.99 -4.76
C GLY A 61 -10.66 -7.60 -6.23
N ASP A 62 -10.24 -6.36 -6.52
CA ASP A 62 -10.31 -5.68 -7.82
C ASP A 62 -11.74 -5.66 -8.39
N LEU A 63 -12.66 -5.12 -7.59
CA LEU A 63 -14.08 -5.00 -7.93
C LEU A 63 -14.30 -3.93 -9.01
N THR A 64 -13.49 -2.88 -8.95
CA THR A 64 -13.57 -1.67 -9.78
C THR A 64 -12.27 -1.44 -10.54
N ASP A 65 -12.30 -0.63 -11.58
CA ASP A 65 -11.10 -0.29 -12.35
C ASP A 65 -10.29 0.88 -11.76
N GLU A 66 -10.97 1.81 -11.09
CA GLU A 66 -10.34 3.04 -10.57
C GLU A 66 -10.55 3.29 -9.07
N GLY A 67 -11.24 2.42 -8.34
CA GLY A 67 -11.54 2.60 -6.92
C GLY A 67 -12.36 3.86 -6.62
N SER A 68 -13.10 4.41 -7.61
CA SER A 68 -13.90 5.60 -7.42
C SER A 68 -15.17 5.31 -6.60
N ASP A 69 -15.68 6.32 -5.90
CA ASP A 69 -16.90 6.18 -5.09
C ASP A 69 -18.10 5.76 -5.93
N GLU A 70 -18.19 6.22 -7.17
CA GLU A 70 -19.25 5.85 -8.12
C GLU A 70 -19.15 4.39 -8.51
N GLN A 71 -17.95 3.93 -8.88
CA GLN A 71 -17.71 2.53 -9.25
C GLN A 71 -17.98 1.60 -8.07
N LEU A 72 -17.54 1.94 -6.85
CA LEU A 72 -17.79 1.15 -5.64
C LEU A 72 -19.29 1.02 -5.34
N LYS A 73 -20.05 2.11 -5.40
CA LYS A 73 -21.51 2.09 -5.23
C LYS A 73 -22.21 1.29 -6.31
N LYS A 74 -21.74 1.40 -7.55
CA LYS A 74 -22.29 0.65 -8.68
C LYS A 74 -22.07 -0.85 -8.51
N VAL A 75 -20.85 -1.28 -8.21
CA VAL A 75 -20.56 -2.70 -8.01
C VAL A 75 -21.35 -3.26 -6.82
N LYS A 76 -21.46 -2.50 -5.72
CA LYS A 76 -22.29 -2.91 -4.58
C LYS A 76 -23.75 -3.18 -5.00
N SER A 77 -24.36 -2.27 -5.78
CA SER A 77 -25.74 -2.45 -6.24
C SER A 77 -25.95 -3.68 -7.11
N ILE A 78 -24.92 -4.11 -7.85
CA ILE A 78 -24.94 -5.33 -8.65
C ILE A 78 -24.77 -6.56 -7.76
N LEU A 79 -23.81 -6.50 -6.83
CA LEU A 79 -23.53 -7.63 -5.92
C LEU A 79 -24.67 -7.90 -4.94
N ASP A 80 -25.56 -6.93 -4.66
CA ASP A 80 -26.76 -7.12 -3.87
C ASP A 80 -27.78 -8.07 -4.52
N GLU A 81 -27.63 -8.39 -5.82
CA GLU A 81 -28.42 -9.40 -6.51
C GLU A 81 -27.99 -10.86 -6.17
N ILE A 82 -26.86 -11.05 -5.47
CA ILE A 82 -26.40 -12.36 -4.99
C ILE A 82 -27.31 -12.81 -3.83
N LYS A 83 -27.88 -14.02 -3.95
CA LYS A 83 -28.83 -14.59 -2.97
C LYS A 83 -28.16 -15.46 -1.92
N LYS A 84 -26.85 -15.72 -2.05
CA LYS A 84 -26.04 -16.54 -1.14
C LYS A 84 -25.24 -15.66 -0.18
N PRO A 85 -24.73 -16.19 0.95
CA PRO A 85 -23.79 -15.48 1.80
C PRO A 85 -22.60 -14.95 0.98
N LEU A 86 -22.33 -13.65 1.07
CA LEU A 86 -21.32 -12.96 0.29
C LEU A 86 -20.26 -12.34 1.20
N PHE A 87 -18.99 -12.63 0.92
CA PHE A 87 -17.82 -12.09 1.62
C PHE A 87 -16.90 -11.39 0.64
N VAL A 88 -16.46 -10.19 0.98
CA VAL A 88 -15.75 -9.29 0.06
C VAL A 88 -14.49 -8.75 0.72
N ILE A 89 -13.37 -8.80 0.01
CA ILE A 89 -12.17 -8.03 0.33
C ILE A 89 -11.83 -7.10 -0.83
N PRO A 90 -11.17 -5.95 -0.57
CA PRO A 90 -10.71 -5.07 -1.64
C PRO A 90 -9.44 -5.62 -2.29
N GLY A 91 -9.19 -5.22 -3.55
CA GLY A 91 -7.93 -5.41 -4.24
C GLY A 91 -7.10 -4.11 -4.30
N ASN A 92 -6.06 -4.10 -5.12
CA ASN A 92 -5.19 -2.93 -5.26
C ASN A 92 -5.92 -1.73 -5.92
N HIS A 93 -6.89 -1.98 -6.77
CA HIS A 93 -7.68 -0.90 -7.39
C HIS A 93 -8.53 -0.14 -6.38
N GLU A 94 -9.12 -0.81 -5.40
CA GLU A 94 -9.89 -0.18 -4.32
C GLU A 94 -9.02 0.54 -3.29
N ASN A 95 -7.76 0.16 -3.16
CA ASN A 95 -6.86 0.71 -2.14
C ASN A 95 -5.95 1.81 -2.70
N ASN A 96 -5.17 1.54 -3.74
CA ASN A 96 -4.14 2.47 -4.23
C ASN A 96 -4.74 3.64 -5.03
N TRP A 97 -5.81 3.38 -5.76
CA TRP A 97 -6.52 4.38 -6.59
C TRP A 97 -7.78 4.94 -5.92
N SER A 98 -8.04 4.57 -4.68
CA SER A 98 -9.24 4.97 -3.95
C SER A 98 -9.47 6.48 -3.94
N GLN A 99 -10.62 6.92 -4.45
CA GLN A 99 -11.03 8.32 -4.41
C GLN A 99 -11.20 8.86 -2.98
N SER A 100 -11.60 8.00 -2.05
CA SER A 100 -11.87 8.35 -0.65
C SER A 100 -10.74 7.96 0.32
N ALA A 101 -9.54 7.63 -0.19
CA ALA A 101 -8.46 7.07 0.59
C ALA A 101 -8.92 5.84 1.42
N CYS A 102 -9.50 4.86 0.74
CA CYS A 102 -10.02 3.58 1.23
C CYS A 102 -11.30 3.67 2.09
N LYS A 103 -11.83 4.87 2.39
CA LYS A 103 -12.97 5.02 3.31
C LYS A 103 -14.27 4.49 2.74
N THR A 104 -14.59 4.74 1.48
CA THR A 104 -15.87 4.34 0.87
C THR A 104 -16.05 2.83 0.85
N PHE A 105 -14.99 2.04 0.70
CA PHE A 105 -15.07 0.59 0.83
C PHE A 105 -15.56 0.18 2.23
N PHE A 106 -14.99 0.76 3.29
CA PHE A 106 -15.45 0.55 4.66
C PHE A 106 -16.89 0.96 4.89
N ASP A 107 -17.30 2.12 4.35
CA ASP A 107 -18.66 2.63 4.51
C ASP A 107 -19.70 1.69 3.86
N ILE A 108 -19.31 0.98 2.79
CA ILE A 108 -20.19 0.06 2.03
C ILE A 108 -20.24 -1.33 2.65
N TRP A 109 -19.09 -1.92 3.01
CA TRP A 109 -19.00 -3.32 3.48
C TRP A 109 -18.73 -3.46 4.98
N GLY A 110 -18.52 -2.34 5.70
CA GLY A 110 -18.31 -2.30 7.15
C GLY A 110 -16.91 -2.73 7.58
N ASN A 111 -16.18 -3.48 6.76
CA ASN A 111 -14.81 -3.91 7.03
C ASN A 111 -14.08 -4.24 5.72
N ASP A 112 -12.73 -4.24 5.76
CA ASP A 112 -11.87 -4.65 4.65
C ASP A 112 -11.26 -6.07 4.87
N ARG A 113 -11.76 -6.79 5.86
CA ARG A 113 -11.43 -8.19 6.18
C ARG A 113 -12.66 -8.89 6.71
N PHE A 114 -12.66 -10.23 6.66
CA PHE A 114 -13.75 -11.03 7.20
C PHE A 114 -13.25 -12.33 7.82
N VAL A 115 -14.07 -12.93 8.67
CA VAL A 115 -14.00 -14.33 9.07
C VAL A 115 -15.41 -14.92 9.03
N THR A 116 -15.50 -16.10 8.44
CA THR A 116 -16.73 -16.92 8.46
C THR A 116 -16.37 -18.36 8.72
N GLU A 117 -17.35 -19.16 9.06
CA GLU A 117 -17.17 -20.58 9.37
C GLU A 117 -18.21 -21.41 8.64
N THR A 118 -17.79 -22.58 8.23
CA THR A 118 -18.65 -23.67 7.81
C THR A 118 -18.54 -24.81 8.84
N GLU A 119 -19.09 -25.98 8.53
CA GLU A 119 -18.94 -27.15 9.40
C GLU A 119 -17.45 -27.51 9.62
N ASN A 120 -16.63 -27.47 8.56
CA ASN A 120 -15.25 -27.97 8.57
C ASN A 120 -14.19 -26.90 8.39
N LEU A 121 -14.56 -25.67 8.04
CA LEU A 121 -13.61 -24.59 7.73
C LEU A 121 -13.79 -23.37 8.61
N VAL A 122 -12.67 -22.72 8.87
CA VAL A 122 -12.57 -21.30 9.22
C VAL A 122 -12.04 -20.58 7.98
N ILE A 123 -12.83 -19.70 7.40
CA ILE A 123 -12.51 -18.96 6.18
C ILE A 123 -12.16 -17.52 6.56
N VAL A 124 -10.95 -17.08 6.24
CA VAL A 124 -10.48 -15.72 6.51
C VAL A 124 -10.13 -15.00 5.22
N GLY A 125 -10.62 -13.78 5.07
CA GLY A 125 -10.25 -12.87 4.00
C GLY A 125 -9.62 -11.60 4.56
N ILE A 126 -8.49 -11.15 3.98
CA ILE A 126 -7.72 -10.02 4.49
C ILE A 126 -7.34 -9.09 3.34
N ASN A 127 -7.50 -7.78 3.58
CA ASN A 127 -7.00 -6.74 2.71
C ASN A 127 -5.45 -6.74 2.72
N CYS A 128 -4.85 -6.73 1.56
CA CYS A 128 -3.40 -6.71 1.39
C CYS A 128 -2.89 -5.51 0.58
N GLY A 129 -3.64 -4.42 0.52
CA GLY A 129 -3.20 -3.22 -0.22
C GLY A 129 -2.88 -3.48 -1.70
N PRO A 130 -1.87 -2.78 -2.28
CA PRO A 130 -1.16 -1.66 -1.69
C PRO A 130 -2.07 -0.48 -1.38
N TYR A 131 -1.88 0.13 -0.23
CA TYR A 131 -2.64 1.33 0.16
C TYR A 131 -2.10 2.57 -0.57
N MET A 132 -2.79 3.69 -0.44
CA MET A 132 -2.39 4.97 -1.04
C MET A 132 -0.89 5.25 -0.93
N LYS A 133 -0.24 5.59 -2.05
CA LYS A 133 1.20 5.90 -2.20
C LYS A 133 2.18 4.72 -2.09
N MET A 134 1.72 3.53 -1.78
CA MET A 134 2.57 2.34 -1.70
C MET A 134 2.85 1.73 -3.07
N GLY A 135 3.95 0.98 -3.16
CA GLY A 135 4.31 0.21 -4.35
C GLY A 135 3.86 -1.25 -4.29
N ASP A 136 4.15 -1.94 -3.19
CA ASP A 136 3.86 -3.37 -2.98
C ASP A 136 2.58 -3.61 -2.18
N GLY A 137 2.03 -4.82 -2.28
CA GLY A 137 1.02 -5.31 -1.35
C GLY A 137 1.55 -5.33 0.08
N HIS A 138 0.67 -5.09 1.04
CA HIS A 138 0.98 -5.08 2.48
C HIS A 138 -0.23 -5.51 3.30
N VAL A 139 -0.12 -6.55 4.10
CA VAL A 139 -1.10 -6.84 5.16
C VAL A 139 -0.77 -5.97 6.35
N LYS A 140 -1.73 -5.15 6.77
CA LYS A 140 -1.55 -4.24 7.91
C LYS A 140 -1.14 -5.01 9.18
N HIS A 141 -0.29 -4.41 10.00
CA HIS A 141 0.19 -5.05 11.23
C HIS A 141 -0.97 -5.44 12.18
N GLU A 142 -1.95 -4.58 12.33
CA GLU A 142 -3.17 -4.86 13.11
C GLU A 142 -4.03 -5.99 12.52
N ASP A 143 -3.94 -6.23 11.21
CA ASP A 143 -4.64 -7.34 10.56
C ASP A 143 -3.91 -8.67 10.77
N LEU A 144 -2.57 -8.65 10.81
CA LEU A 144 -1.77 -9.81 11.21
C LEU A 144 -2.03 -10.21 12.67
N LEU A 145 -2.09 -9.24 13.58
CA LEU A 145 -2.45 -9.48 14.99
C LEU A 145 -3.88 -10.03 15.11
N TRP A 146 -4.83 -9.47 14.36
CA TRP A 146 -6.19 -9.96 14.30
C TRP A 146 -6.29 -11.38 13.76
N LEU A 147 -5.52 -11.71 12.71
CA LEU A 147 -5.48 -13.04 12.10
C LEU A 147 -5.01 -14.08 13.11
N ASP A 148 -3.86 -13.86 13.75
CA ASP A 148 -3.29 -14.81 14.72
C ASP A 148 -4.28 -15.06 15.88
N LYS A 149 -4.88 -13.99 16.41
CA LYS A 149 -5.91 -14.08 17.45
C LYS A 149 -7.14 -14.86 16.96
N THR A 150 -7.67 -14.50 15.79
CA THR A 150 -8.90 -15.10 15.24
C THR A 150 -8.73 -16.59 15.00
N LEU A 151 -7.60 -16.99 14.39
CA LEU A 151 -7.33 -18.39 14.13
C LEU A 151 -7.11 -19.18 15.41
N SER A 152 -6.43 -18.62 16.43
CA SER A 152 -6.24 -19.26 17.73
C SER A 152 -7.56 -19.49 18.49
N GLU A 153 -8.55 -18.63 18.29
CA GLU A 153 -9.85 -18.72 18.94
C GLU A 153 -10.81 -19.67 18.20
N ARG A 154 -10.73 -19.75 16.86
CA ARG A 154 -11.74 -20.39 16.01
C ARG A 154 -11.34 -21.74 15.41
N VAL A 155 -10.02 -21.98 15.21
CA VAL A 155 -9.54 -23.26 14.67
C VAL A 155 -9.52 -24.29 15.79
N LYS A 156 -10.68 -24.93 16.00
CA LYS A 156 -10.93 -25.97 17.01
C LYS A 156 -11.72 -27.12 16.39
N ASP A 157 -11.82 -28.22 17.11
CA ASP A 157 -12.67 -29.35 16.76
C ASP A 157 -12.38 -29.95 15.34
N GLY A 158 -11.10 -29.87 14.91
CA GLY A 158 -10.65 -30.42 13.64
C GLY A 158 -10.92 -29.53 12.42
N LYS A 159 -11.45 -28.32 12.61
CA LYS A 159 -11.63 -27.35 11.51
C LYS A 159 -10.28 -27.00 10.86
N LYS A 160 -10.31 -26.84 9.55
CA LYS A 160 -9.18 -26.42 8.72
C LYS A 160 -9.34 -24.93 8.33
N VAL A 161 -8.31 -24.33 7.77
CA VAL A 161 -8.30 -22.90 7.40
C VAL A 161 -8.27 -22.75 5.88
N LEU A 162 -9.17 -21.93 5.34
CA LEU A 162 -9.09 -21.37 4.00
C LEU A 162 -8.75 -19.89 4.10
N SER A 163 -7.62 -19.48 3.51
CA SER A 163 -7.13 -18.10 3.54
C SER A 163 -7.33 -17.42 2.21
N ILE A 164 -7.78 -16.16 2.21
CA ILE A 164 -8.02 -15.35 1.01
C ILE A 164 -7.34 -14.00 1.16
N CYS A 165 -6.59 -13.61 0.14
CA CYS A 165 -6.01 -12.29 -0.06
C CYS A 165 -6.13 -11.93 -1.55
N HIS A 166 -5.99 -10.67 -1.92
CA HIS A 166 -5.96 -10.35 -3.35
C HIS A 166 -4.62 -10.68 -3.99
N TYR A 167 -3.50 -10.44 -3.28
CA TYR A 167 -2.15 -10.82 -3.70
C TYR A 167 -1.81 -12.25 -3.28
N ALA A 168 -0.86 -12.86 -3.99
CA ALA A 168 -0.30 -14.15 -3.63
C ALA A 168 0.76 -14.05 -2.52
N LEU A 169 1.08 -15.17 -1.88
CA LEU A 169 2.14 -15.26 -0.86
C LEU A 169 3.51 -15.31 -1.54
N ASN A 170 3.98 -14.17 -1.99
CA ASN A 170 5.28 -13.99 -2.64
C ASN A 170 5.85 -12.58 -2.38
N ALA A 171 6.94 -12.21 -3.05
CA ALA A 171 7.63 -10.93 -2.84
C ALA A 171 6.86 -9.68 -3.31
N ASP A 172 5.69 -9.83 -3.98
CA ASP A 172 4.81 -8.71 -4.32
C ASP A 172 3.94 -8.27 -3.11
N LEU A 173 3.95 -9.10 -2.05
CA LEU A 173 3.36 -8.81 -0.74
C LEU A 173 4.49 -8.72 0.29
N ASP A 174 4.86 -7.52 0.73
CA ASP A 174 6.04 -7.30 1.57
C ASP A 174 5.98 -8.03 2.93
N SER A 175 4.77 -8.16 3.48
CA SER A 175 4.47 -8.84 4.74
C SER A 175 4.21 -10.36 4.60
N TYR A 176 4.44 -10.97 3.40
CA TYR A 176 4.03 -12.36 3.16
C TYR A 176 4.69 -13.37 4.10
N LYS A 177 5.94 -13.13 4.53
CA LYS A 177 6.64 -14.04 5.43
C LYS A 177 5.99 -14.11 6.82
N GLU A 178 5.58 -12.95 7.35
CA GLU A 178 4.89 -12.86 8.63
C GLU A 178 3.49 -13.51 8.52
N TYR A 179 2.78 -13.23 7.41
CA TYR A 179 1.49 -13.84 7.12
C TYR A 179 1.59 -15.37 7.04
N VAL A 180 2.55 -15.90 6.27
CA VAL A 180 2.83 -17.35 6.18
C VAL A 180 3.20 -17.92 7.54
N SER A 181 4.02 -17.23 8.34
CA SER A 181 4.41 -17.67 9.67
C SER A 181 3.20 -17.84 10.63
N ILE A 182 2.18 -16.99 10.49
CA ILE A 182 0.94 -17.12 11.25
C ILE A 182 0.13 -18.31 10.72
N LEU A 183 -0.12 -18.36 9.42
CA LEU A 183 -0.91 -19.43 8.80
C LEU A 183 -0.32 -20.83 9.02
N SER A 184 1.00 -20.97 8.99
CA SER A 184 1.69 -22.26 9.16
C SER A 184 1.53 -22.89 10.54
N LYS A 185 0.97 -22.16 11.53
CA LYS A 185 0.60 -22.70 12.84
C LYS A 185 -0.69 -23.54 12.80
N TYR A 186 -1.44 -23.48 11.68
CA TYR A 186 -2.79 -24.05 11.56
C TYR A 186 -2.88 -24.98 10.34
N PRO A 187 -3.88 -25.89 10.32
CA PRO A 187 -4.11 -26.78 9.18
C PRO A 187 -4.76 -26.03 8.01
N VAL A 188 -3.93 -25.30 7.22
CA VAL A 188 -4.39 -24.51 6.06
C VAL A 188 -4.60 -25.43 4.87
N VAL A 189 -5.82 -25.45 4.31
CA VAL A 189 -6.14 -26.23 3.11
C VAL A 189 -5.66 -25.56 1.84
N ALA A 190 -5.77 -24.23 1.77
CA ALA A 190 -5.27 -23.41 0.67
C ALA A 190 -5.21 -21.94 1.04
N HIS A 191 -4.40 -21.18 0.29
CA HIS A 191 -4.48 -19.73 0.16
C HIS A 191 -4.91 -19.40 -1.27
N LEU A 192 -6.03 -18.69 -1.42
CA LEU A 192 -6.61 -18.33 -2.72
C LEU A 192 -6.43 -16.83 -2.97
N ASN A 193 -6.09 -16.47 -4.21
CA ASN A 193 -5.91 -15.08 -4.58
C ASN A 193 -6.34 -14.78 -6.03
N GLY A 194 -6.61 -13.49 -6.32
CA GLY A 194 -6.83 -12.93 -7.65
C GLY A 194 -5.56 -12.33 -8.25
N HIS A 195 -5.64 -11.09 -8.74
CA HIS A 195 -4.56 -10.21 -9.20
C HIS A 195 -3.80 -10.65 -10.45
N TYR A 196 -3.46 -11.93 -10.58
CA TYR A 196 -2.60 -12.41 -11.68
C TYR A 196 -3.38 -12.83 -12.94
N HIS A 197 -4.71 -12.83 -12.90
CA HIS A 197 -5.59 -13.17 -14.02
C HIS A 197 -5.23 -14.50 -14.69
N GLN A 198 -4.83 -15.52 -13.93
CA GLN A 198 -4.42 -16.83 -14.44
C GLN A 198 -4.63 -17.92 -13.41
N TYR A 199 -4.73 -19.17 -13.88
CA TYR A 199 -4.64 -20.32 -12.99
C TYR A 199 -3.18 -20.75 -12.83
N LYS A 200 -2.72 -20.81 -11.58
CA LYS A 200 -1.42 -21.35 -11.20
C LYS A 200 -1.47 -21.78 -9.74
N ASN A 201 -0.74 -22.82 -9.39
CA ASN A 201 -0.53 -23.16 -7.99
C ASN A 201 0.96 -23.40 -7.71
N TYR A 202 1.32 -23.20 -6.47
CA TYR A 202 2.66 -23.49 -5.93
C TYR A 202 2.59 -23.53 -4.40
N ARG A 203 3.68 -23.96 -3.76
CA ARG A 203 3.73 -24.06 -2.31
C ARG A 203 4.71 -23.10 -1.69
N VAL A 204 4.29 -22.59 -0.53
CA VAL A 204 5.14 -21.82 0.40
C VAL A 204 4.94 -22.46 1.77
N GLU A 205 6.00 -22.95 2.39
CA GLU A 205 5.94 -23.81 3.57
C GLU A 205 4.98 -25.00 3.35
N ASN A 206 4.02 -25.17 4.24
CA ASN A 206 2.97 -26.18 4.13
C ASN A 206 1.68 -25.66 3.47
N ILE A 207 1.69 -24.47 2.85
CA ILE A 207 0.51 -23.80 2.30
C ILE A 207 0.52 -23.91 0.78
N GLU A 208 -0.57 -24.45 0.22
CA GLU A 208 -0.82 -24.40 -1.22
C GLU A 208 -1.41 -23.04 -1.59
N VAL A 209 -0.71 -22.29 -2.44
CA VAL A 209 -1.12 -20.97 -2.96
C VAL A 209 -1.71 -21.16 -4.34
N VAL A 210 -2.93 -20.66 -4.55
CA VAL A 210 -3.68 -20.84 -5.80
C VAL A 210 -4.09 -19.49 -6.35
N HIS A 211 -3.59 -19.16 -7.53
CA HIS A 211 -4.11 -18.06 -8.34
C HIS A 211 -5.43 -18.50 -8.98
N CYS A 212 -6.46 -17.70 -8.79
CA CYS A 212 -7.78 -17.91 -9.37
C CYS A 212 -8.00 -17.00 -10.59
N ARG A 213 -9.01 -17.33 -11.40
CA ARG A 213 -9.32 -16.52 -12.57
C ARG A 213 -9.90 -15.16 -12.22
N SER A 214 -9.68 -14.19 -13.11
CA SER A 214 -10.45 -12.94 -13.17
C SER A 214 -11.84 -13.18 -13.81
N LEU A 215 -12.76 -12.23 -13.61
CA LEU A 215 -14.07 -12.26 -14.31
C LEU A 215 -13.87 -12.46 -15.82
N GLU A 216 -12.92 -11.74 -16.40
CA GLU A 216 -12.58 -11.76 -17.82
C GLU A 216 -11.21 -12.42 -18.03
N MET A 217 -11.15 -13.51 -18.81
CA MET A 217 -9.91 -14.22 -19.15
C MET A 217 -9.82 -14.55 -20.63
N GLY A 218 -8.61 -14.51 -21.19
CA GLY A 218 -8.31 -14.89 -22.56
C GLY A 218 -7.67 -13.78 -23.37
N LYS A 219 -7.43 -14.06 -24.66
CA LYS A 219 -6.96 -13.04 -25.62
C LYS A 219 -8.18 -12.31 -26.20
N LYS A 220 -7.98 -11.07 -26.64
CA LYS A 220 -9.05 -10.16 -27.11
C LYS A 220 -10.12 -10.81 -28.00
N GLU A 221 -9.74 -11.76 -28.84
CA GLU A 221 -10.65 -12.45 -29.78
C GLU A 221 -11.30 -13.72 -29.21
N GLN A 222 -10.87 -14.17 -28.03
CA GLN A 222 -11.33 -15.39 -27.37
C GLN A 222 -11.60 -15.14 -25.87
N MET A 223 -12.11 -13.96 -25.57
CA MET A 223 -12.41 -13.57 -24.20
C MET A 223 -13.55 -14.42 -23.61
N THR A 224 -13.36 -14.89 -22.39
CA THR A 224 -14.35 -15.67 -21.65
C THR A 224 -14.67 -15.01 -20.32
N PHE A 225 -15.93 -15.04 -19.93
CA PHE A 225 -16.40 -14.53 -18.64
C PHE A 225 -16.80 -15.70 -17.74
N GLY A 226 -16.54 -15.57 -16.45
CA GLY A 226 -16.86 -16.61 -15.48
C GLY A 226 -16.18 -16.41 -14.13
N TYR A 227 -16.11 -17.48 -13.34
CA TYR A 227 -15.61 -17.49 -11.97
C TYR A 227 -14.96 -18.84 -11.65
N SER A 228 -14.32 -18.96 -10.49
CA SER A 228 -13.77 -20.23 -10.00
C SER A 228 -14.78 -20.92 -9.09
N ILE A 229 -14.93 -22.23 -9.21
CA ILE A 229 -15.60 -23.08 -8.23
C ILE A 229 -14.50 -23.77 -7.42
N VAL A 230 -14.53 -23.56 -6.11
CA VAL A 230 -13.64 -24.20 -5.14
C VAL A 230 -14.43 -25.30 -4.44
N ASP A 231 -14.01 -26.54 -4.62
CA ASP A 231 -14.63 -27.72 -4.01
C ASP A 231 -13.64 -28.34 -3.03
N ILE A 232 -13.98 -28.34 -1.75
CA ILE A 232 -13.13 -28.81 -0.66
C ILE A 232 -13.80 -30.06 -0.06
N THR A 233 -13.14 -31.20 -0.21
CA THR A 233 -13.60 -32.47 0.33
C THR A 233 -12.74 -32.88 1.53
N ALA A 234 -13.00 -34.07 2.10
CA ALA A 234 -12.15 -34.63 3.14
C ALA A 234 -10.69 -34.80 2.72
N ASP A 235 -10.43 -35.11 1.45
CA ASP A 235 -9.14 -35.56 0.96
C ASP A 235 -8.46 -34.61 -0.01
N SER A 236 -9.22 -33.68 -0.64
CA SER A 236 -8.69 -32.86 -1.73
C SER A 236 -9.35 -31.49 -1.84
N VAL A 237 -8.61 -30.55 -2.42
CA VAL A 237 -9.11 -29.28 -2.94
C VAL A 237 -9.11 -29.34 -4.46
N LYS A 238 -10.21 -28.95 -5.08
CA LYS A 238 -10.37 -28.86 -6.53
C LYS A 238 -10.80 -27.46 -6.93
N ILE A 239 -10.11 -26.88 -7.89
CA ILE A 239 -10.42 -25.57 -8.46
C ILE A 239 -10.85 -25.77 -9.90
N SER A 240 -12.10 -25.45 -10.19
CA SER A 240 -12.66 -25.55 -11.53
C SER A 240 -12.92 -24.18 -12.14
N ASN A 241 -12.66 -24.05 -13.43
CA ASN A 241 -13.00 -22.88 -14.23
C ASN A 241 -14.45 -22.99 -14.71
N LYS A 242 -15.33 -22.19 -14.17
CA LYS A 242 -16.71 -22.05 -14.65
C LYS A 242 -16.80 -20.87 -15.61
N VAL A 243 -16.84 -21.17 -16.89
CA VAL A 243 -17.14 -20.20 -17.95
C VAL A 243 -18.66 -20.15 -18.14
N LEU A 244 -19.22 -18.96 -18.35
CA LEU A 244 -20.65 -18.81 -18.66
C LEU A 244 -21.08 -19.72 -19.80
N ASN A 245 -22.23 -20.38 -19.63
CA ASN A 245 -22.83 -21.32 -20.59
C ASN A 245 -21.96 -22.55 -20.92
N LYS A 246 -21.00 -22.93 -20.05
CA LYS A 246 -20.19 -24.13 -20.18
C LYS A 246 -20.17 -24.92 -18.86
N GLU A 247 -19.95 -26.24 -18.96
CA GLU A 247 -19.69 -27.05 -17.78
C GLU A 247 -18.37 -26.62 -17.09
N PRO A 248 -18.27 -26.78 -15.77
CA PRO A 248 -17.04 -26.51 -15.04
C PRO A 248 -15.89 -27.38 -15.51
N GLU A 249 -14.74 -26.81 -15.79
CA GLU A 249 -13.52 -27.52 -16.19
C GLU A 249 -12.52 -27.54 -15.04
N LEU A 250 -12.12 -28.71 -14.57
CA LEU A 250 -11.10 -28.84 -13.53
C LEU A 250 -9.77 -28.29 -14.01
N LYS A 251 -9.19 -27.36 -13.26
CA LYS A 251 -7.90 -26.71 -13.55
C LYS A 251 -6.79 -27.13 -12.59
N ILE A 252 -7.08 -27.20 -11.31
CA ILE A 252 -6.11 -27.52 -10.26
C ILE A 252 -6.76 -28.51 -9.29
N SER A 253 -5.99 -29.52 -8.88
CA SER A 253 -6.41 -30.45 -7.84
C SER A 253 -5.20 -30.90 -7.02
N PHE A 254 -5.34 -30.92 -5.70
CA PHE A 254 -4.28 -31.36 -4.79
C PHE A 254 -4.89 -31.99 -3.52
N PRO A 255 -4.17 -32.91 -2.85
CA PRO A 255 -4.61 -33.47 -1.59
C PRO A 255 -4.51 -32.43 -0.45
N ILE A 256 -5.37 -32.56 0.56
CA ILE A 256 -5.36 -31.68 1.73
C ILE A 256 -4.19 -31.97 2.67
N ASP A 257 -3.81 -33.24 2.81
CA ASP A 257 -2.76 -33.65 3.74
C ASP A 257 -1.42 -33.74 3.02
N TYR A 258 -0.51 -32.88 3.39
CA TYR A 258 0.83 -32.81 2.83
C TYR A 258 1.91 -33.20 3.84
N VAL A 259 2.83 -34.02 3.39
CA VAL A 259 4.03 -34.44 4.16
C VAL A 259 5.24 -33.56 3.87
N THR A 260 5.25 -32.87 2.73
CA THR A 260 6.40 -32.06 2.29
C THR A 260 6.17 -30.57 2.45
N THR A 261 7.11 -29.87 3.05
CA THR A 261 7.15 -28.41 3.11
C THR A 261 8.06 -27.84 2.01
N ASN A 262 7.76 -26.63 1.56
CA ASN A 262 8.62 -25.87 0.67
C ASN A 262 9.03 -24.59 1.40
N PRO A 263 10.17 -24.59 2.12
CA PRO A 263 10.52 -23.51 3.02
C PRO A 263 10.66 -22.18 2.26
N ILE A 264 10.30 -21.10 2.93
CA ILE A 264 10.57 -19.75 2.45
C ILE A 264 12.08 -19.62 2.24
N LYS A 265 12.48 -19.24 1.02
CA LYS A 265 13.89 -19.00 0.73
C LYS A 265 14.41 -17.92 1.69
N GLU A 266 15.57 -18.18 2.28
CA GLU A 266 16.25 -17.16 3.08
C GLU A 266 16.42 -15.88 2.25
N GLN A 267 16.19 -14.76 2.91
CA GLN A 267 16.35 -13.46 2.27
C GLN A 267 17.86 -13.18 2.12
N GLU A 268 18.26 -12.60 0.98
CA GLU A 268 19.59 -12.03 0.81
C GLU A 268 19.95 -11.15 2.02
N ASN A 269 21.18 -11.29 2.50
CA ASN A 269 21.69 -10.38 3.51
C ASN A 269 22.10 -9.05 2.85
N PHE A 270 21.29 -8.04 3.04
CA PHE A 270 21.52 -6.70 2.51
C PHE A 270 22.41 -5.83 3.42
N ASN A 271 22.79 -6.35 4.59
CA ASN A 271 23.59 -5.56 5.52
C ASN A 271 25.05 -5.47 5.06
N THR A 272 25.60 -4.29 5.21
CA THR A 272 27.03 -4.03 5.20
C THR A 272 27.43 -3.52 6.58
N GLU A 273 28.71 -3.49 6.86
CA GLU A 273 29.19 -2.98 8.13
C GLU A 273 28.85 -1.50 8.29
N ILE A 274 28.04 -1.18 9.29
CA ILE A 274 27.77 0.20 9.70
C ILE A 274 29.02 0.72 10.41
N PRO A 275 29.45 1.98 10.17
CA PRO A 275 30.58 2.56 10.85
C PRO A 275 30.48 2.40 12.37
N SER A 276 31.58 2.01 13.02
CA SER A 276 31.63 1.64 14.45
C SER A 276 31.18 2.76 15.40
N ASN A 277 31.18 4.02 14.92
CA ASN A 277 30.67 5.20 15.63
C ASN A 277 29.16 5.40 15.50
N PHE A 278 28.43 4.49 14.83
CA PHE A 278 26.97 4.49 14.76
C PHE A 278 26.38 3.33 15.55
N LYS A 279 25.12 3.48 15.96
CA LYS A 279 24.29 2.40 16.50
C LYS A 279 22.89 2.46 15.91
N LEU A 280 22.25 1.29 15.86
CA LEU A 280 20.87 1.11 15.43
C LEU A 280 20.00 0.80 16.66
N ASP A 281 18.95 1.59 16.88
CA ASP A 281 17.99 1.39 17.95
C ASP A 281 16.54 1.38 17.39
N LEU A 282 15.69 0.49 17.92
CA LEU A 282 14.24 0.60 17.72
C LEU A 282 13.75 1.78 18.59
N ALA A 283 13.37 2.89 17.94
CA ALA A 283 12.89 4.08 18.62
C ALA A 283 11.44 3.94 19.11
N TYR A 284 10.59 3.26 18.32
CA TYR A 284 9.20 2.99 18.67
C TYR A 284 8.64 1.86 17.80
N ARG A 285 7.67 1.09 18.32
CA ARG A 285 6.85 0.17 17.55
C ARG A 285 5.38 0.46 17.84
N ASP A 286 4.61 0.62 16.77
CA ASP A 286 3.16 0.80 16.83
C ASP A 286 2.44 -0.54 16.70
N ASP A 287 1.24 -0.66 17.27
CA ASP A 287 0.37 -1.83 17.13
C ASP A 287 -0.43 -1.80 15.82
N ALA A 288 -0.18 -0.81 14.96
CA ALA A 288 -0.83 -0.62 13.67
C ALA A 288 0.18 -0.15 12.63
N SER A 289 -0.13 -0.38 11.35
CA SER A 289 0.70 0.08 10.24
C SER A 289 0.80 1.60 10.18
N VAL A 290 1.98 2.12 9.87
CA VAL A 290 2.27 3.56 9.79
C VAL A 290 2.40 3.97 8.33
N PHE A 291 1.34 4.60 7.77
CA PHE A 291 1.33 5.03 6.36
C PHE A 291 1.84 6.44 6.14
N THR A 292 2.06 7.21 7.21
CA THR A 292 2.58 8.57 7.10
C THR A 292 4.10 8.58 7.19
N ARG A 293 4.72 9.52 6.48
CA ARG A 293 6.08 9.90 6.84
C ARG A 293 6.09 10.48 8.26
N ILE A 294 7.21 10.35 8.95
CA ILE A 294 7.39 10.94 10.28
C ILE A 294 7.77 12.42 10.18
N GLY A 295 7.33 13.19 11.18
CA GLY A 295 7.87 14.50 11.48
C GLY A 295 8.76 14.42 12.72
N VAL A 296 9.97 14.97 12.67
CA VAL A 296 10.92 14.98 13.79
C VAL A 296 11.20 16.40 14.22
N ASP A 297 11.08 16.67 15.53
CA ASP A 297 11.53 17.93 16.10
C ASP A 297 12.65 17.72 17.14
N LYS A 298 12.97 18.77 17.90
CA LYS A 298 14.02 18.70 18.92
C LYS A 298 13.84 17.54 19.91
N ASN A 299 12.60 17.22 20.30
CA ASN A 299 12.30 16.30 21.39
C ASN A 299 11.45 15.10 21.00
N ASN A 300 10.66 15.21 19.93
CA ASN A 300 9.60 14.25 19.63
C ASN A 300 9.59 13.81 18.17
N ILE A 301 8.94 12.68 17.95
CA ILE A 301 8.54 12.14 16.65
C ILE A 301 7.02 12.19 16.58
N TYR A 302 6.48 12.60 15.44
CA TYR A 302 5.05 12.67 15.14
C TYR A 302 4.73 11.83 13.91
N PHE A 303 3.67 11.04 13.99
CA PHE A 303 3.21 10.21 12.87
C PHE A 303 1.73 9.88 12.99
N GLY A 304 1.15 9.37 11.93
CA GLY A 304 -0.20 8.82 11.87
C GLY A 304 -0.18 7.36 11.47
N ASN A 305 -1.14 6.58 11.95
CA ASN A 305 -1.26 5.17 11.63
C ASN A 305 -2.55 4.83 10.85
N SER A 306 -2.64 3.60 10.37
CA SER A 306 -3.78 3.04 9.62
C SER A 306 -5.09 3.06 10.40
N LEU A 307 -5.02 2.93 11.72
CA LEU A 307 -6.19 3.02 12.60
C LEU A 307 -6.65 4.48 12.86
N GLY A 308 -5.97 5.48 12.28
CA GLY A 308 -6.33 6.89 12.46
C GLY A 308 -5.84 7.52 13.77
N TYR A 309 -4.86 6.94 14.43
CA TYR A 309 -4.22 7.61 15.57
C TYR A 309 -3.07 8.49 15.09
N VAL A 310 -3.11 9.77 15.47
CA VAL A 310 -1.93 10.64 15.48
C VAL A 310 -1.20 10.41 16.79
N LYS A 311 0.09 10.14 16.73
CA LYS A 311 0.91 9.87 17.91
C LYS A 311 2.09 10.83 17.99
N CYS A 312 2.39 11.25 19.21
CA CYS A 312 3.60 11.96 19.58
C CYS A 312 4.42 11.06 20.49
N VAL A 313 5.64 10.77 20.10
CA VAL A 313 6.57 9.91 20.84
C VAL A 313 7.82 10.69 21.20
N ASN A 314 8.28 10.59 22.44
CA ASN A 314 9.54 11.19 22.85
C ASN A 314 10.72 10.45 22.17
N LYS A 315 11.48 11.14 21.32
CA LYS A 315 12.52 10.54 20.49
C LYS A 315 13.72 9.97 21.27
N LYS A 316 13.91 10.39 22.53
CA LYS A 316 15.01 9.92 23.39
C LYS A 316 14.64 8.66 24.15
N THR A 317 13.40 8.58 24.64
CA THR A 317 12.93 7.50 25.52
C THR A 317 12.06 6.48 24.85
N GLY A 318 11.56 6.74 23.62
CA GLY A 318 10.60 5.89 22.92
C GLY A 318 9.19 5.88 23.57
N LYS A 319 8.92 6.72 24.57
CA LYS A 319 7.64 6.72 25.27
C LYS A 319 6.60 7.56 24.54
N LEU A 320 5.38 7.03 24.45
CA LEU A 320 4.21 7.78 23.97
C LEU A 320 3.97 8.99 24.90
N VAL A 321 3.90 10.18 24.32
CA VAL A 321 3.59 11.44 25.03
C VAL A 321 2.09 11.71 25.02
N TRP A 322 1.48 11.61 23.83
CA TRP A 322 0.04 11.71 23.63
C TRP A 322 -0.37 11.01 22.32
N SER A 323 -1.65 10.70 22.22
CA SER A 323 -2.30 10.26 20.97
C SER A 323 -3.64 10.95 20.80
N TYR A 324 -4.06 11.10 19.53
CA TYR A 324 -5.37 11.65 19.14
C TYR A 324 -5.98 10.77 18.05
N LYS A 325 -7.27 10.39 18.21
CA LYS A 325 -8.01 9.53 17.27
C LYS A 325 -8.77 10.37 16.25
N THR A 326 -8.62 10.07 14.97
CA THR A 326 -9.41 10.59 13.83
C THR A 326 -10.42 9.55 13.34
N GLU A 327 -11.28 9.91 12.40
CA GLU A 327 -12.34 9.03 11.88
C GLU A 327 -11.89 8.09 10.74
N ALA A 328 -10.67 8.31 10.20
CA ALA A 328 -10.13 7.49 9.11
C ALA A 328 -8.64 7.24 9.32
N GLY A 329 -8.06 6.30 8.59
CA GLY A 329 -6.62 6.09 8.49
C GLY A 329 -5.88 7.34 8.01
N LEU A 330 -4.62 7.47 8.39
CA LEU A 330 -3.80 8.64 8.10
C LEU A 330 -2.72 8.31 7.07
N PHE A 331 -2.62 9.15 6.05
CA PHE A 331 -1.65 9.03 4.95
C PHE A 331 -0.73 10.24 4.82
N SER A 332 -1.15 11.39 5.35
CA SER A 332 -0.39 12.65 5.32
C SER A 332 0.46 12.81 6.57
N ARG A 333 1.68 13.28 6.40
CA ARG A 333 2.58 13.59 7.52
C ARG A 333 1.97 14.66 8.44
N PRO A 334 1.96 14.44 9.76
CA PRO A 334 1.64 15.51 10.72
C PRO A 334 2.61 16.68 10.57
N ALA A 335 2.09 17.88 10.32
CA ALA A 335 2.88 19.09 10.12
C ALA A 335 3.07 19.86 11.44
N ALA A 336 4.30 19.87 11.97
CA ALA A 336 4.63 20.55 13.22
C ALA A 336 4.98 22.02 12.99
N HIS A 337 4.32 22.96 13.68
CA HIS A 337 4.67 24.37 13.64
C HIS A 337 4.43 25.06 14.98
N LYS A 338 5.47 25.58 15.60
CA LYS A 338 5.40 26.27 16.93
C LYS A 338 4.62 25.42 17.96
N ASN A 339 3.42 25.85 18.34
CA ASN A 339 2.57 25.19 19.34
C ASN A 339 1.53 24.24 18.74
N TYR A 340 1.52 24.04 17.43
CA TYR A 340 0.53 23.27 16.70
C TYR A 340 1.13 22.03 16.07
N ILE A 341 0.30 20.98 15.98
CA ILE A 341 0.44 19.89 15.03
C ILE A 341 -0.80 19.95 14.14
N ILE A 342 -0.59 20.07 12.83
CA ILE A 342 -1.67 20.13 11.86
C ILE A 342 -1.76 18.77 11.16
N ILE A 343 -2.97 18.22 11.13
CA ILE A 343 -3.22 16.86 10.63
C ILE A 343 -4.18 16.95 9.45
N PRO A 344 -3.71 16.75 8.22
CA PRO A 344 -4.57 16.50 7.08
C PRO A 344 -5.11 15.09 7.15
N THR A 345 -6.42 14.91 7.02
CA THR A 345 -7.07 13.60 7.19
C THR A 345 -7.77 13.10 5.93
N ALA A 346 -7.87 11.78 5.79
CA ALA A 346 -8.59 11.15 4.68
C ALA A 346 -10.12 11.34 4.78
N ASP A 347 -10.65 11.64 5.95
CA ASP A 347 -12.07 11.97 6.19
C ASP A 347 -12.43 13.42 5.88
N LYS A 348 -11.66 14.10 5.04
CA LYS A 348 -11.89 15.46 4.54
C LYS A 348 -11.84 16.53 5.63
N ARG A 349 -10.93 16.39 6.59
CA ARG A 349 -10.73 17.39 7.64
C ARG A 349 -9.27 17.84 7.74
N LEU A 350 -9.08 19.06 8.20
CA LEU A 350 -7.81 19.59 8.62
C LEU A 350 -7.91 19.92 10.11
N LEU A 351 -7.11 19.24 10.94
CA LEU A 351 -7.19 19.34 12.40
C LEU A 351 -5.97 20.08 12.94
N TRP A 352 -6.19 21.04 13.84
CA TRP A 352 -5.14 21.70 14.62
C TRP A 352 -5.13 21.11 16.02
N LEU A 353 -4.05 20.45 16.39
CA LEU A 353 -3.85 19.90 17.72
C LEU A 353 -2.83 20.74 18.50
N ASN A 354 -3.00 20.84 19.81
CA ASN A 354 -2.00 21.38 20.70
C ASN A 354 -0.76 20.46 20.71
N LYS A 355 0.39 20.97 20.30
CA LYS A 355 1.63 20.20 20.18
C LYS A 355 2.09 19.53 21.47
N LYS A 356 1.79 20.14 22.65
CA LYS A 356 2.24 19.64 23.96
C LYS A 356 1.43 18.46 24.47
N ASN A 357 0.12 18.44 24.20
CA ASN A 357 -0.80 17.48 24.83
C ASN A 357 -1.79 16.78 23.87
N GLY A 358 -1.71 17.03 22.57
CA GLY A 358 -2.54 16.42 21.54
C GLY A 358 -4.02 16.85 21.54
N LYS A 359 -4.44 17.81 22.37
CA LYS A 359 -5.84 18.26 22.43
C LYS A 359 -6.22 19.01 21.15
N LEU A 360 -7.41 18.71 20.61
CA LEU A 360 -7.98 19.41 19.48
C LEU A 360 -8.21 20.90 19.82
N ILE A 361 -7.71 21.77 18.98
CA ILE A 361 -7.92 23.23 19.05
C ILE A 361 -8.98 23.65 18.04
N CYS A 362 -8.87 23.16 16.80
CA CYS A 362 -9.77 23.51 15.71
C CYS A 362 -9.83 22.38 14.69
N ALA A 363 -10.99 22.22 14.05
CA ALA A 363 -11.19 21.36 12.88
C ALA A 363 -11.80 22.19 11.77
N LYS A 364 -11.34 21.99 10.54
CA LYS A 364 -11.88 22.59 9.31
C LYS A 364 -12.21 21.48 8.33
N GLU A 365 -13.35 21.63 7.65
CA GLU A 365 -13.72 20.74 6.56
C GLU A 365 -12.96 21.12 5.28
N ALA A 366 -12.64 20.10 4.49
CA ALA A 366 -12.01 20.21 3.18
C ALA A 366 -12.92 19.64 2.09
N LYS A 367 -12.75 20.10 0.85
CA LYS A 367 -13.51 19.60 -0.31
C LYS A 367 -13.24 18.12 -0.62
N GLY A 368 -12.03 17.64 -0.35
CA GLY A 368 -11.58 16.28 -0.63
C GLY A 368 -10.69 15.69 0.44
N PRO A 369 -10.45 14.37 0.43
CA PRO A 369 -9.53 13.73 1.35
C PRO A 369 -8.09 14.18 1.09
N TYR A 370 -7.32 14.26 2.16
CA TYR A 370 -5.89 14.57 2.12
C TYR A 370 -5.06 13.31 2.24
N VAL A 371 -4.09 13.16 1.32
CA VAL A 371 -3.08 12.10 1.34
C VAL A 371 -1.66 12.63 1.12
N ALA A 372 -1.52 13.86 0.59
CA ALA A 372 -0.24 14.51 0.40
C ALA A 372 0.37 14.98 1.73
N ASP A 373 1.70 15.00 1.80
CA ASP A 373 2.40 15.67 2.88
C ASP A 373 2.40 17.18 2.62
N GLY A 374 1.76 17.94 3.49
CA GLY A 374 1.77 19.41 3.43
C GLY A 374 3.11 19.99 3.89
N ILE A 375 3.39 21.20 3.44
CA ILE A 375 4.52 21.99 3.93
C ILE A 375 4.02 23.27 4.60
N ILE A 376 4.78 23.73 5.61
CA ILE A 376 4.50 25.03 6.27
C ILE A 376 5.65 25.96 5.98
N GLU A 377 5.33 27.09 5.33
CA GLU A 377 6.27 28.15 5.06
C GLU A 377 5.69 29.50 5.45
N ASN A 378 6.45 30.32 6.17
CA ASN A 378 6.02 31.63 6.67
C ASN A 378 4.68 31.65 7.42
N GLY A 379 4.35 30.55 8.12
CA GLY A 379 3.10 30.41 8.88
C GLY A 379 1.86 30.09 8.02
N VAL A 380 2.07 29.68 6.78
CA VAL A 380 1.03 29.20 5.86
C VAL A 380 1.28 27.72 5.58
N LEU A 381 0.25 26.87 5.75
CA LEU A 381 0.25 25.48 5.33
C LEU A 381 -0.23 25.40 3.88
N TYR A 382 0.55 24.72 3.04
CA TYR A 382 0.20 24.38 1.66
C TYR A 382 -0.05 22.90 1.58
N GLN A 383 -1.28 22.51 1.22
CA GLN A 383 -1.78 21.15 1.34
C GLN A 383 -2.49 20.68 0.06
N GLY A 384 -1.99 19.59 -0.52
CA GLY A 384 -2.63 18.87 -1.62
C GLY A 384 -3.62 17.80 -1.16
N GLY A 385 -4.66 17.56 -1.96
CA GLY A 385 -5.67 16.54 -1.71
C GLY A 385 -6.31 16.04 -3.02
N TYR A 386 -7.46 15.38 -2.89
CA TYR A 386 -8.23 14.94 -4.05
C TYR A 386 -8.96 16.11 -4.69
N LYS A 387 -8.58 16.44 -5.94
CA LYS A 387 -9.13 17.56 -6.75
C LYS A 387 -9.01 18.93 -6.09
N VAL A 388 -8.09 19.10 -5.15
CA VAL A 388 -7.94 20.36 -4.43
C VAL A 388 -6.50 20.57 -3.98
N PHE A 389 -6.04 21.84 -4.05
CA PHE A 389 -4.83 22.32 -3.41
C PHE A 389 -5.14 23.62 -2.65
N GLN A 390 -4.71 23.73 -1.40
CA GLN A 390 -5.15 24.79 -0.50
C GLN A 390 -3.98 25.41 0.28
N ALA A 391 -4.09 26.72 0.56
CA ALA A 391 -3.22 27.44 1.46
C ALA A 391 -4.01 27.92 2.70
N TRP A 392 -3.51 27.57 3.89
CA TRP A 392 -4.16 27.85 5.15
C TRP A 392 -3.25 28.65 6.10
N ASN A 393 -3.76 29.72 6.68
CA ASN A 393 -3.05 30.42 7.74
C ASN A 393 -3.03 29.57 9.01
N VAL A 394 -1.84 29.18 9.46
CA VAL A 394 -1.66 28.27 10.61
C VAL A 394 -2.16 28.86 11.93
N LYS A 395 -2.02 30.18 12.11
CA LYS A 395 -2.38 30.88 13.37
C LYS A 395 -3.88 31.16 13.45
N THR A 396 -4.49 31.61 12.35
CA THR A 396 -5.91 32.00 12.32
C THR A 396 -6.85 30.89 11.89
N ASN A 397 -6.29 29.79 11.37
CA ASN A 397 -7.02 28.64 10.80
C ASN A 397 -7.94 29.03 9.64
N ASN A 398 -7.63 30.10 8.93
CA ASN A 398 -8.39 30.57 7.77
C ASN A 398 -7.79 30.05 6.48
N LEU A 399 -8.65 29.63 5.55
CA LEU A 399 -8.30 29.39 4.16
C LEU A 399 -7.89 30.73 3.54
N LEU A 400 -6.73 30.78 2.90
CA LEU A 400 -6.22 31.96 2.20
C LEU A 400 -6.59 31.92 0.73
N TRP A 401 -6.33 30.79 0.08
CA TRP A 401 -6.70 30.51 -1.29
C TRP A 401 -6.83 29.00 -1.55
N GLU A 402 -7.52 28.68 -2.63
CA GLU A 402 -7.80 27.31 -3.06
C GLU A 402 -7.71 27.23 -4.57
N TYR A 403 -7.20 26.09 -5.07
CA TYR A 403 -7.22 25.70 -6.47
C TYR A 403 -7.87 24.34 -6.60
N ASP A 404 -8.94 24.23 -7.40
CA ASP A 404 -9.77 23.03 -7.58
C ASP A 404 -9.95 22.60 -9.05
N ASP A 405 -9.19 23.20 -9.99
CA ASP A 405 -9.09 22.76 -11.39
C ASP A 405 -8.10 21.60 -11.54
N MET A 406 -8.34 20.51 -10.81
CA MET A 406 -7.64 19.23 -10.91
C MET A 406 -8.64 18.10 -11.03
N THR A 407 -8.30 17.05 -11.77
CA THR A 407 -9.21 15.90 -11.96
C THR A 407 -8.95 14.75 -11.01
N ASN A 408 -7.80 14.75 -10.29
CA ASN A 408 -7.38 13.67 -9.41
C ASN A 408 -6.50 14.18 -8.26
N TYR A 409 -5.84 13.29 -7.53
CA TYR A 409 -4.98 13.60 -6.37
C TYR A 409 -3.70 14.35 -6.70
N CYS A 410 -3.37 15.32 -5.83
CA CYS A 410 -1.99 15.67 -5.52
C CYS A 410 -1.57 14.80 -4.32
N GLN A 411 -0.64 13.86 -4.51
CA GLN A 411 -0.20 12.93 -3.46
C GLN A 411 1.18 13.26 -2.88
N ALA A 412 2.03 13.92 -3.65
CA ALA A 412 3.36 14.32 -3.20
C ALA A 412 3.34 15.65 -2.43
N SER A 413 4.38 15.85 -1.62
CA SER A 413 4.69 17.15 -1.04
C SER A 413 4.99 18.16 -2.15
N PRO A 414 4.52 19.39 -2.06
CA PRO A 414 4.94 20.45 -2.99
C PRO A 414 6.38 20.90 -2.72
N ALA A 415 6.99 21.59 -3.67
CA ALA A 415 8.28 22.25 -3.52
C ALA A 415 8.16 23.75 -3.69
N THR A 416 8.96 24.53 -2.94
CA THR A 416 8.89 26.00 -2.90
C THR A 416 10.22 26.64 -3.24
N PHE A 417 10.15 27.79 -3.89
CA PHE A 417 11.30 28.64 -4.15
C PHE A 417 10.83 30.08 -4.46
N ASN A 418 11.42 31.08 -3.83
CA ASN A 418 11.16 32.50 -4.07
C ASN A 418 9.67 32.91 -4.04
N ASN A 419 8.93 32.52 -3.00
CA ASN A 419 7.50 32.76 -2.86
C ASN A 419 6.62 32.13 -3.96
N GLU A 420 7.11 31.09 -4.61
CA GLU A 420 6.41 30.30 -5.60
C GLU A 420 6.42 28.82 -5.20
N ILE A 421 5.40 28.07 -5.59
CA ILE A 421 5.19 26.68 -5.21
C ILE A 421 4.86 25.84 -6.43
N ALA A 422 5.46 24.63 -6.53
CA ALA A 422 5.16 23.68 -7.59
C ALA A 422 4.74 22.33 -7.03
N PHE A 423 3.76 21.70 -7.68
CA PHE A 423 3.29 20.34 -7.36
C PHE A 423 2.73 19.64 -8.59
N GLY A 424 2.84 18.32 -8.60
CA GLY A 424 2.20 17.44 -9.58
C GLY A 424 0.88 16.87 -9.06
N ALA A 425 0.01 16.43 -9.98
CA ALA A 425 -1.18 15.67 -9.66
C ALA A 425 -1.34 14.48 -10.62
N TRP A 426 -2.18 13.49 -10.24
CA TRP A 426 -2.53 12.33 -11.09
C TRP A 426 -3.52 12.71 -12.21
N ASP A 427 -3.27 13.85 -12.84
CA ASP A 427 -4.01 14.38 -13.97
C ASP A 427 -3.09 14.85 -15.10
N THR A 428 -1.86 14.29 -15.15
CA THR A 428 -0.82 14.53 -16.15
C THR A 428 -0.10 15.88 -16.08
N TYR A 429 -0.45 16.75 -15.15
CA TYR A 429 0.12 18.08 -15.05
C TYR A 429 1.01 18.28 -13.83
N LEU A 430 2.12 19.01 -14.04
CA LEU A 430 2.85 19.77 -13.02
C LEU A 430 2.42 21.23 -13.09
N ARG A 431 2.25 21.89 -11.95
CA ARG A 431 1.76 23.27 -11.85
C ARG A 431 2.66 24.10 -10.97
N LYS A 432 2.75 25.41 -11.28
CA LYS A 432 3.41 26.41 -10.46
C LYS A 432 2.48 27.56 -10.14
N PHE A 433 2.51 28.01 -8.89
CA PHE A 433 1.66 29.07 -8.36
C PHE A 433 2.47 30.13 -7.63
N ASN A 434 1.92 31.35 -7.54
CA ASN A 434 2.33 32.34 -6.56
C ASN A 434 1.78 31.94 -5.18
N MET A 435 2.66 31.83 -4.18
CA MET A 435 2.28 31.37 -2.83
C MET A 435 1.36 32.35 -2.10
N SER A 436 1.49 33.65 -2.34
CA SER A 436 0.72 34.67 -1.65
C SER A 436 -0.69 34.84 -2.22
N SER A 437 -0.82 34.88 -3.54
CA SER A 437 -2.11 35.12 -4.21
C SER A 437 -2.87 33.86 -4.60
N GLY A 438 -2.18 32.73 -4.79
CA GLY A 438 -2.77 31.51 -5.34
C GLY A 438 -2.96 31.55 -6.85
N ASP A 439 -2.36 32.53 -7.54
CA ASP A 439 -2.45 32.61 -9.01
C ASP A 439 -1.61 31.56 -9.68
N LEU A 440 -2.20 30.84 -10.64
CA LEU A 440 -1.48 29.89 -11.50
C LEU A 440 -0.53 30.67 -12.42
N ILE A 441 0.78 30.34 -12.33
CA ILE A 441 1.81 30.98 -13.16
C ILE A 441 1.96 30.20 -14.47
N TRP A 442 2.12 28.87 -14.38
CA TRP A 442 2.14 27.98 -15.52
C TRP A 442 1.73 26.56 -15.13
N LYS A 443 1.33 25.77 -16.12
CA LYS A 443 1.20 24.32 -16.01
C LYS A 443 1.90 23.63 -17.16
N TRP A 444 2.62 22.56 -16.86
CA TRP A 444 3.31 21.72 -17.82
C TRP A 444 2.61 20.38 -17.92
N TYR A 445 2.38 19.92 -19.14
CA TYR A 445 1.76 18.63 -19.49
C TYR A 445 2.85 17.63 -19.83
N ASN A 446 2.82 16.40 -19.27
CA ASN A 446 3.86 15.42 -19.46
C ASN A 446 3.77 14.64 -20.79
N GLY A 447 2.78 14.94 -21.65
CA GLY A 447 2.60 14.30 -22.95
C GLY A 447 1.99 12.89 -22.89
N LYS A 448 1.30 12.54 -21.80
CA LYS A 448 0.66 11.23 -21.62
C LYS A 448 -0.84 11.37 -21.37
N ASP A 449 -1.63 10.50 -22.00
CA ASP A 449 -3.10 10.52 -21.86
C ASP A 449 -3.63 9.69 -20.67
N ARG A 450 -2.73 8.94 -19.99
CA ARG A 450 -3.10 8.09 -18.85
C ARG A 450 -2.70 8.73 -17.54
N ASN A 451 -3.67 8.92 -16.65
CA ASN A 451 -3.47 9.49 -15.31
C ASN A 451 -2.39 8.76 -14.50
N MET A 452 -2.32 7.44 -14.59
CA MET A 452 -1.30 6.63 -13.89
C MET A 452 0.15 6.91 -14.33
N LEU A 453 0.36 7.69 -15.38
CA LEU A 453 1.69 8.11 -15.84
C LEU A 453 2.03 9.56 -15.43
N SER A 454 1.26 10.15 -14.54
CA SER A 454 1.41 11.53 -14.06
C SER A 454 2.52 11.70 -13.02
N PRO A 455 3.06 12.90 -12.83
CA PRO A 455 3.99 13.21 -11.74
C PRO A 455 3.27 13.40 -10.38
N GLY A 456 2.21 12.64 -10.11
CA GLY A 456 1.31 12.84 -8.97
C GLY A 456 1.90 12.48 -7.61
N ASN A 457 2.86 11.56 -7.57
CA ASN A 457 3.53 11.13 -6.34
C ASN A 457 5.03 11.50 -6.31
N CYS A 458 5.48 12.35 -7.20
CA CYS A 458 6.85 12.85 -7.23
C CYS A 458 6.96 14.17 -6.46
N VAL A 459 7.81 14.24 -5.46
CA VAL A 459 8.22 15.52 -4.85
C VAL A 459 9.11 16.24 -5.85
N PRO A 460 8.70 17.41 -6.39
CA PRO A 460 9.52 18.13 -7.36
C PRO A 460 10.82 18.63 -6.72
N VAL A 461 11.92 18.59 -7.46
CA VAL A 461 13.20 19.16 -7.00
C VAL A 461 13.48 20.47 -7.74
N ILE A 462 13.64 21.56 -6.97
CA ILE A 462 13.94 22.88 -7.53
C ILE A 462 15.44 23.18 -7.33
N ALA A 463 16.15 23.43 -8.43
CA ALA A 463 17.59 23.75 -8.41
C ALA A 463 18.00 24.52 -9.69
N ASN A 464 18.87 25.49 -9.56
CA ASN A 464 19.45 26.27 -10.67
C ASN A 464 18.41 26.70 -11.72
N ASN A 465 17.35 27.38 -11.27
CA ASN A 465 16.24 27.88 -12.09
C ASN A 465 15.49 26.80 -12.88
N LYS A 466 15.50 25.57 -12.41
CA LYS A 466 14.76 24.43 -12.97
C LYS A 466 13.91 23.76 -11.90
N VAL A 467 12.78 23.20 -12.30
CA VAL A 467 12.09 22.16 -11.56
C VAL A 467 12.29 20.84 -12.28
N ILE A 468 12.72 19.83 -11.54
CA ILE A 468 12.99 18.49 -12.06
C ILE A 468 12.00 17.54 -11.43
N VAL A 469 11.36 16.71 -12.27
CA VAL A 469 10.35 15.71 -11.87
C VAL A 469 10.61 14.37 -12.54
N VAL A 470 10.14 13.31 -11.90
CA VAL A 470 10.05 11.96 -12.44
C VAL A 470 8.59 11.53 -12.38
N ALA A 471 8.14 10.78 -13.37
CA ALA A 471 6.81 10.20 -13.40
C ALA A 471 6.88 8.68 -13.67
N PRO A 472 5.79 7.91 -13.45
CA PRO A 472 5.76 6.47 -13.73
C PRO A 472 6.01 6.08 -15.18
N ASP A 473 6.05 7.05 -16.11
CA ASP A 473 6.50 6.84 -17.50
C ASP A 473 8.02 6.63 -17.63
N ARG A 474 8.75 6.67 -16.50
CA ARG A 474 10.19 6.44 -16.37
C ARG A 474 11.08 7.53 -16.96
N TYR A 475 10.52 8.70 -17.19
CA TYR A 475 11.31 9.87 -17.62
C TYR A 475 11.63 10.76 -16.43
N MET A 476 12.85 11.28 -16.40
CA MET A 476 13.26 12.46 -15.65
C MET A 476 13.15 13.68 -16.56
N THR A 477 12.49 14.72 -16.13
CA THR A 477 12.24 15.90 -16.96
C THR A 477 12.64 17.17 -16.20
N ALA A 478 13.46 18.02 -16.82
CA ALA A 478 13.75 19.36 -16.33
C ALA A 478 12.91 20.40 -17.09
N ILE A 479 12.33 21.29 -16.33
CA ILE A 479 11.41 22.34 -16.79
C ILE A 479 11.95 23.66 -16.29
N ASP A 480 12.01 24.67 -17.14
CA ASP A 480 12.43 26.02 -16.77
C ASP A 480 11.48 26.60 -15.74
N TRP A 481 12.03 27.01 -14.60
CA TRP A 481 11.24 27.49 -13.45
C TRP A 481 10.40 28.72 -13.76
N ASN A 482 10.91 29.63 -14.59
CA ASN A 482 10.21 30.89 -14.89
C ASN A 482 9.11 30.68 -15.94
N THR A 483 9.40 29.90 -16.98
CA THR A 483 8.55 29.82 -18.19
C THR A 483 7.66 28.57 -18.28
N GLY A 484 7.95 27.54 -17.51
CA GLY A 484 7.26 26.24 -17.59
C GLY A 484 7.61 25.45 -18.86
N LYS A 485 8.61 25.85 -19.63
CA LYS A 485 9.03 25.14 -20.83
C LYS A 485 9.98 24.00 -20.47
N GLN A 486 9.77 22.83 -21.11
CA GLN A 486 10.68 21.71 -20.98
C GLN A 486 12.06 22.06 -21.53
N ILE A 487 13.11 21.85 -20.71
CA ILE A 487 14.50 22.05 -21.08
C ILE A 487 15.06 20.76 -21.69
N TRP A 488 14.98 19.66 -20.94
CA TRP A 488 15.37 18.33 -21.39
C TRP A 488 14.47 17.26 -20.78
N ARG A 489 14.48 16.07 -21.38
CA ARG A 489 13.76 14.89 -20.90
C ARG A 489 14.59 13.65 -21.20
N ASP A 490 14.88 12.85 -20.18
CA ASP A 490 15.78 11.70 -20.25
C ASP A 490 15.11 10.43 -19.71
N ASN A 491 15.41 9.30 -20.33
CA ASN A 491 15.00 7.96 -19.90
C ASN A 491 16.12 6.93 -20.08
N SER A 492 17.37 7.36 -20.01
CA SER A 492 18.55 6.48 -20.05
C SER A 492 18.50 5.43 -18.94
N HIS A 493 17.82 5.75 -17.82
CA HIS A 493 17.53 4.83 -16.74
C HIS A 493 16.01 4.73 -16.50
N LYS A 494 15.56 3.66 -15.83
CA LYS A 494 14.16 3.52 -15.40
C LYS A 494 13.94 4.27 -14.09
N TYR A 495 13.81 5.58 -14.14
CA TYR A 495 13.64 6.41 -12.94
C TYR A 495 12.38 6.11 -12.15
N ARG A 496 12.45 6.33 -10.83
CA ARG A 496 11.31 6.27 -9.91
C ARG A 496 11.07 7.64 -9.26
N GLU A 497 9.88 7.83 -8.74
CA GLU A 497 9.41 9.06 -8.07
C GLU A 497 10.10 9.29 -6.71
N SER A 498 11.37 8.96 -6.63
CA SER A 498 12.24 9.05 -5.46
C SER A 498 13.41 9.94 -5.78
N MET A 499 13.34 11.19 -5.35
CA MET A 499 14.31 12.21 -5.71
C MET A 499 14.78 13.00 -4.49
N GLY A 500 15.92 13.66 -4.66
CA GLY A 500 16.48 14.61 -3.71
C GLY A 500 17.49 15.53 -4.39
N ARG A 501 17.94 16.58 -3.70
CA ARG A 501 18.99 17.47 -4.19
C ARG A 501 20.17 17.52 -3.22
N SER A 502 21.33 17.95 -3.73
CA SER A 502 22.46 18.29 -2.89
C SER A 502 22.20 19.53 -2.03
N GLU A 503 22.90 19.66 -0.91
CA GLU A 503 22.79 20.80 -0.02
C GLU A 503 23.15 22.11 -0.74
N ASP A 504 24.10 22.10 -1.67
CA ASP A 504 24.51 23.24 -2.49
C ASP A 504 23.58 23.51 -3.72
N GLY A 505 22.65 22.60 -4.02
CA GLY A 505 21.73 22.71 -5.14
C GLY A 505 22.33 22.39 -6.52
N ASN A 506 23.60 21.98 -6.61
CA ASN A 506 24.28 21.75 -7.89
C ASN A 506 24.07 20.34 -8.44
N ARG A 507 23.45 19.45 -7.65
CA ARG A 507 23.17 18.05 -8.01
C ARG A 507 21.76 17.65 -7.64
N VAL A 508 21.20 16.73 -8.42
CA VAL A 508 19.96 16.02 -8.13
C VAL A 508 20.24 14.53 -8.12
N TYR A 509 19.64 13.85 -7.17
CA TYR A 509 19.70 12.40 -7.02
C TYR A 509 18.34 11.80 -7.35
N ALA A 510 18.34 10.67 -8.05
CA ALA A 510 17.14 9.90 -8.31
C ALA A 510 17.40 8.41 -8.14
N LYS A 511 16.42 7.70 -7.61
CA LYS A 511 16.43 6.24 -7.52
C LYS A 511 15.90 5.64 -8.84
N THR A 512 16.51 4.54 -9.30
CA THR A 512 16.04 3.76 -10.44
C THR A 512 15.26 2.52 -10.00
N MET A 513 14.52 1.90 -10.93
CA MET A 513 13.88 0.61 -10.67
C MET A 513 14.87 -0.54 -10.49
N ASP A 514 16.09 -0.38 -10.98
CA ASP A 514 17.13 -1.41 -10.85
C ASP A 514 17.91 -1.26 -9.53
N GLY A 515 17.45 -0.36 -8.63
CA GLY A 515 18.03 -0.18 -7.28
C GLY A 515 19.28 0.68 -7.25
N GLU A 516 19.48 1.49 -8.26
CA GLU A 516 20.61 2.40 -8.36
C GLU A 516 20.24 3.80 -7.92
N ILE A 517 21.22 4.59 -7.52
CA ILE A 517 21.12 6.03 -7.33
C ILE A 517 21.91 6.72 -8.44
N VAL A 518 21.20 7.53 -9.21
CA VAL A 518 21.77 8.37 -10.27
C VAL A 518 21.95 9.79 -9.74
N CYS A 519 23.11 10.38 -9.97
CA CYS A 519 23.41 11.77 -9.70
C CYS A 519 23.56 12.55 -11.01
N ILE A 520 22.80 13.61 -11.14
CA ILE A 520 22.88 14.51 -12.31
C ILE A 520 23.31 15.91 -11.90
N SER A 521 23.97 16.64 -12.81
CA SER A 521 24.25 18.06 -12.65
C SER A 521 22.99 18.89 -12.90
N THR A 522 22.80 19.95 -12.11
CA THR A 522 21.77 20.95 -12.38
C THR A 522 22.30 22.13 -13.18
N GLU A 523 23.61 22.19 -13.46
CA GLU A 523 24.25 23.24 -14.26
C GLU A 523 23.96 23.04 -15.75
N GLY A 524 23.87 24.16 -16.47
CA GLY A 524 23.59 24.14 -17.91
C GLY A 524 22.16 23.74 -18.26
N ASN A 525 21.87 23.59 -19.56
CA ASN A 525 20.53 23.27 -20.09
C ASN A 525 20.47 21.89 -20.79
N GLU A 526 21.49 21.06 -20.59
CA GLU A 526 21.55 19.70 -21.10
C GLU A 526 21.50 18.69 -19.95
N PHE A 527 20.98 17.50 -20.23
CA PHE A 527 21.08 16.39 -19.27
C PHE A 527 22.55 15.99 -19.13
N LYS A 528 23.04 15.95 -17.91
CA LYS A 528 24.41 15.53 -17.60
C LYS A 528 24.45 14.64 -16.38
N GLU A 529 24.65 13.34 -16.60
CA GLU A 529 24.95 12.40 -15.54
C GLU A 529 26.36 12.66 -15.00
N LEU A 530 26.50 12.65 -13.67
CA LEU A 530 27.78 12.76 -12.98
C LEU A 530 28.28 11.40 -12.52
N TRP A 531 27.39 10.60 -11.99
CA TRP A 531 27.65 9.22 -11.56
C TRP A 531 26.37 8.43 -11.36
N ILE A 532 26.50 7.09 -11.40
CA ILE A 532 25.49 6.12 -11.01
C ILE A 532 26.12 5.11 -10.07
N THR A 533 25.37 4.65 -9.06
CA THR A 533 25.85 3.68 -8.06
C THR A 533 24.76 2.66 -7.76
N ASP A 534 25.08 1.39 -7.88
CA ASP A 534 24.25 0.32 -7.36
C ASP A 534 24.17 0.44 -5.83
N ALA A 535 22.98 0.78 -5.32
CA ALA A 535 22.74 0.91 -3.88
C ALA A 535 22.60 -0.46 -3.18
N GLY A 536 22.61 -1.55 -3.95
CA GLY A 536 22.50 -2.93 -3.46
C GLY A 536 21.14 -3.24 -2.82
N ILE A 537 20.07 -2.62 -3.32
CA ILE A 537 18.70 -2.76 -2.79
C ILE A 537 17.81 -3.60 -3.70
N GLY A 538 18.32 -3.97 -4.87
CA GLY A 538 17.60 -4.76 -5.87
C GLY A 538 16.48 -3.99 -6.55
N TYR A 539 15.53 -4.71 -7.15
CA TYR A 539 14.39 -4.10 -7.85
C TYR A 539 13.56 -3.19 -6.94
N GLU A 540 13.31 -1.96 -7.41
CA GLU A 540 12.62 -0.92 -6.65
C GLU A 540 11.49 -0.27 -7.46
N HIS A 541 10.32 -0.11 -6.82
CA HIS A 541 9.22 0.67 -7.39
C HIS A 541 8.46 1.50 -6.32
N ALA A 542 8.88 1.43 -5.06
CA ALA A 542 8.31 2.21 -3.99
C ALA A 542 8.88 3.64 -3.96
N PRO A 543 8.04 4.68 -3.86
CA PRO A 543 8.51 6.04 -3.75
C PRO A 543 9.05 6.33 -2.35
N CYS A 544 10.29 6.81 -2.28
CA CYS A 544 10.91 7.31 -1.05
C CYS A 544 11.85 8.47 -1.39
N ILE A 545 11.82 9.53 -0.62
CA ILE A 545 12.71 10.67 -0.87
C ILE A 545 14.19 10.27 -0.72
N VAL A 546 15.06 10.99 -1.42
CA VAL A 546 16.51 10.90 -1.27
C VAL A 546 16.98 12.15 -0.54
N ILE A 547 17.83 12.00 0.47
CA ILE A 547 18.35 13.13 1.27
C ILE A 547 19.88 13.12 1.23
N GLU A 548 20.50 14.23 0.84
CA GLU A 548 21.93 14.48 1.11
C GLU A 548 22.06 15.22 2.44
N LYS A 549 22.98 14.74 3.27
CA LYS A 549 23.35 15.41 4.51
C LYS A 549 24.85 15.24 4.79
N ASP A 550 25.56 16.34 5.00
CA ASP A 550 27.00 16.37 5.28
C ASP A 550 27.82 15.55 4.24
N GLY A 551 27.47 15.65 2.94
CA GLY A 551 28.15 14.97 1.84
C GLY A 551 27.83 13.48 1.72
N VAL A 552 26.81 12.97 2.40
CA VAL A 552 26.31 11.59 2.30
C VAL A 552 24.89 11.58 1.77
N VAL A 553 24.65 10.79 0.72
CA VAL A 553 23.33 10.57 0.11
C VAL A 553 22.68 9.36 0.74
N TYR A 554 21.48 9.55 1.29
CA TYR A 554 20.68 8.50 1.92
C TYR A 554 19.45 8.19 1.07
N ALA A 555 19.12 6.91 0.88
CA ALA A 555 17.93 6.46 0.18
C ALA A 555 17.30 5.25 0.89
N GLY A 556 15.97 5.22 0.92
CA GLY A 556 15.18 4.11 1.46
C GLY A 556 14.68 3.18 0.36
N SER A 557 14.39 1.92 0.72
CA SER A 557 13.90 0.88 -0.19
C SER A 557 12.54 0.31 0.24
N ARG A 558 11.91 -0.41 -0.69
CA ARG A 558 10.67 -1.17 -0.46
C ARG A 558 10.85 -2.36 0.51
N ARG A 559 12.10 -2.77 0.79
CA ARG A 559 12.44 -3.91 1.68
C ARG A 559 13.03 -3.48 3.01
N GLY A 560 12.73 -2.26 3.45
CA GLY A 560 13.21 -1.77 4.74
C GLY A 560 14.72 -1.55 4.79
N ILE A 561 15.38 -1.32 3.65
CA ILE A 561 16.81 -1.07 3.59
C ILE A 561 17.05 0.43 3.45
N ILE A 562 17.89 0.99 4.30
CA ILE A 562 18.44 2.33 4.12
C ILE A 562 19.89 2.22 3.68
N THR A 563 20.29 3.01 2.68
CA THR A 563 21.64 3.05 2.13
C THR A 563 22.28 4.41 2.35
N ALA A 564 23.60 4.44 2.41
CA ALA A 564 24.41 5.65 2.50
C ALA A 564 25.51 5.62 1.43
N ILE A 565 25.58 6.64 0.59
CA ILE A 565 26.50 6.75 -0.54
C ILE A 565 27.28 8.07 -0.37
N ASP A 566 28.59 8.04 -0.57
CA ASP A 566 29.41 9.25 -0.58
C ASP A 566 29.08 10.11 -1.81
N ALA A 567 28.60 11.31 -1.59
CA ALA A 567 28.09 12.21 -2.63
C ALA A 567 29.16 12.63 -3.66
N LYS A 568 30.45 12.62 -3.28
CA LYS A 568 31.58 13.04 -4.11
C LYS A 568 32.21 11.90 -4.87
N THR A 569 32.40 10.76 -4.21
CA THR A 569 33.13 9.61 -4.77
C THR A 569 32.19 8.54 -5.35
N SER A 570 30.89 8.71 -5.19
CA SER A 570 29.83 7.75 -5.56
C SER A 570 29.94 6.37 -4.87
N LYS A 571 30.78 6.24 -3.86
CA LYS A 571 31.04 4.95 -3.19
C LYS A 571 29.91 4.63 -2.22
N LEU A 572 29.35 3.41 -2.30
CA LEU A 572 28.47 2.86 -1.27
C LEU A 572 29.27 2.75 0.04
N LEU A 573 28.85 3.50 1.06
CA LEU A 573 29.49 3.52 2.38
C LEU A 573 28.98 2.38 3.25
N TRP A 574 27.66 2.24 3.33
CA TRP A 574 26.98 1.18 4.06
C TRP A 574 25.52 1.07 3.63
N ARG A 575 24.90 -0.05 3.94
CA ARG A 575 23.46 -0.28 3.85
C ARG A 575 23.00 -1.13 5.03
N GLN A 576 21.78 -0.86 5.52
CA GLN A 576 21.23 -1.56 6.67
C GLN A 576 19.76 -1.87 6.45
N GLN A 577 19.39 -3.13 6.56
CA GLN A 577 17.99 -3.51 6.64
C GLN A 577 17.50 -3.29 8.08
N VAL A 578 16.41 -2.54 8.24
CA VAL A 578 15.80 -2.19 9.53
C VAL A 578 14.42 -2.81 9.72
N GLY A 579 13.86 -3.41 8.67
CA GLY A 579 12.56 -4.10 8.70
C GLY A 579 12.32 -4.86 7.40
N ALA A 580 11.11 -5.40 7.22
CA ALA A 580 10.74 -6.17 6.03
C ALA A 580 9.93 -5.36 5.02
N SER A 581 9.18 -4.36 5.48
CA SER A 581 8.29 -3.54 4.67
C SER A 581 8.95 -2.28 4.11
N GLU A 582 8.22 -1.58 3.26
CA GLU A 582 8.65 -0.32 2.65
C GLU A 582 9.01 0.75 3.70
N ILE A 583 10.13 1.45 3.48
CA ILE A 583 10.46 2.70 4.15
C ILE A 583 9.59 3.80 3.51
N ASN A 584 8.50 4.18 4.18
CA ASN A 584 7.61 5.23 3.71
C ASN A 584 8.20 6.65 3.88
N GLY A 585 9.24 6.78 4.68
CA GLY A 585 9.99 8.01 4.82
C GLY A 585 11.03 7.95 5.93
N PHE A 586 11.98 8.87 5.86
CA PHE A 586 12.96 9.08 6.92
C PHE A 586 13.26 10.58 7.05
N ASP A 587 13.81 10.96 8.19
CA ASP A 587 14.22 12.32 8.48
C ASP A 587 15.57 12.31 9.21
N ILE A 588 16.37 13.36 9.03
CA ILE A 588 17.70 13.48 9.64
C ILE A 588 17.70 14.74 10.51
N ASP A 589 17.96 14.57 11.82
CA ASP A 589 17.98 15.69 12.74
C ASP A 589 19.29 16.52 12.64
N GLU A 590 19.32 17.67 13.31
CA GLU A 590 20.48 18.58 13.33
C GLU A 590 21.78 17.93 13.84
N LYS A 591 21.69 16.80 14.55
CA LYS A 591 22.83 16.03 15.04
C LYS A 591 23.27 14.91 14.08
N GLY A 592 22.62 14.79 12.94
CA GLY A 592 22.85 13.74 11.97
C GLY A 592 22.29 12.36 12.38
N ASN A 593 21.34 12.31 13.34
CA ASN A 593 20.62 11.07 13.62
C ASN A 593 19.51 10.86 12.57
N ILE A 594 19.46 9.65 12.02
CA ILE A 594 18.49 9.27 11.00
C ILE A 594 17.34 8.53 11.70
N TYR A 595 16.12 9.00 11.47
CA TYR A 595 14.88 8.34 11.94
C TYR A 595 14.15 7.78 10.73
N VAL A 596 13.90 6.47 10.73
CA VAL A 596 13.32 5.73 9.60
C VAL A 596 12.00 5.15 10.03
N SER A 597 10.92 5.44 9.30
CA SER A 597 9.61 4.82 9.51
C SER A 597 9.32 3.78 8.43
N LEU A 598 8.80 2.63 8.86
CA LEU A 598 8.38 1.55 8.01
C LEU A 598 6.86 1.37 8.10
N ILE A 599 6.28 0.91 7.01
CA ILE A 599 4.83 0.67 6.92
C ILE A 599 4.36 -0.35 7.95
N GLU A 600 5.18 -1.35 8.30
CA GLU A 600 4.91 -2.35 9.36
C GLU A 600 4.76 -1.78 10.78
N GLY A 601 4.84 -0.45 10.95
CA GLY A 601 4.64 0.20 12.24
C GLY A 601 5.92 0.40 13.07
N SER A 602 7.11 0.04 12.58
CA SER A 602 8.36 0.27 13.29
C SER A 602 9.00 1.61 12.92
N ILE A 603 9.57 2.30 13.92
CA ILE A 603 10.38 3.51 13.75
C ILE A 603 11.75 3.23 14.33
N TRP A 604 12.77 3.29 13.48
CA TRP A 604 14.15 3.04 13.82
C TRP A 604 14.98 4.32 13.91
N ARG A 605 16.02 4.29 14.70
CA ARG A 605 17.00 5.37 14.81
C ARG A 605 18.40 4.85 14.54
N ILE A 606 19.09 5.47 13.60
CA ILE A 606 20.52 5.30 13.37
C ILE A 606 21.18 6.58 13.92
N SER A 607 22.02 6.44 14.96
CA SER A 607 22.59 7.59 15.66
C SER A 607 24.11 7.43 15.83
N LYS A 608 24.84 8.55 15.84
CA LYS A 608 26.24 8.57 16.26
C LYS A 608 26.33 8.19 17.75
N LYS A 609 27.35 7.40 18.10
CA LYS A 609 27.65 7.02 19.50
C LYS A 609 28.21 8.19 20.29
#